data_3b6d09405fbc4dde2227cbaeae2fccd8
#
_entry.id   3b6d09405fbc4dde2227cbaeae2fccd8
#
_cell.length_a   1.000
_cell.length_b   1.000
_cell.length_c   1.000
_cell.angle_alpha   90.00
_cell.angle_beta   90.00
_cell.angle_gamma   90.00
#
_symmetry.space_group_name_H-M   'P 1'
#
loop_
_entity.id
_entity.type
_entity.pdbx_description
1 polymer ?
#
loop_
_entity_poly.entity_id
_entity_poly.type
_entity_poly.pdbx_seq_one_letter_code
_entity_poly.pdbx_strand_id
1 'polypeptide(L)'
;MKRSALIVTSVRHCTSAQETLRVQDTVEALRRNGWSVDVLTPVASPILAATLAHDVRVFTVPGFQPCRRLAMFLRGVALASRRDYLILHGIDEGAGIVRAIDRVTFKRFAYIAEVHHPESAGRQTIANASAVIVPDEDTLARFAVPPPLARVSVLPDPHAELADNAFTAAEFSNALDGIYTYVLRIHPEICK
;
A
#
# COMPACT_ATOMS: atom_id res chain seq x y z
N MET A 1 1.20 -18.92 -11.27
CA MET A 1 0.92 -18.47 -9.88
C MET A 1 0.03 -17.25 -9.94
N LYS A 2 -1.02 -17.18 -9.15
CA LYS A 2 -1.94 -16.02 -9.13
C LYS A 2 -1.24 -14.86 -8.43
N ARG A 3 -1.07 -13.71 -9.11
CA ARG A 3 -0.52 -12.50 -8.50
C ARG A 3 -1.51 -11.97 -7.46
N SER A 4 -1.10 -11.83 -6.21
CA SER A 4 -1.99 -11.37 -5.13
C SER A 4 -1.29 -10.38 -4.21
N ALA A 5 -2.02 -9.33 -3.81
CA ALA A 5 -1.54 -8.28 -2.93
C ALA A 5 -2.55 -7.98 -1.81
N LEU A 6 -2.03 -7.64 -0.63
CA LEU A 6 -2.80 -7.07 0.47
C LEU A 6 -2.42 -5.61 0.64
N ILE A 7 -3.37 -4.71 0.46
CA ILE A 7 -3.21 -3.28 0.74
C ILE A 7 -3.66 -3.01 2.16
N VAL A 8 -2.83 -2.34 2.95
CA VAL A 8 -3.12 -1.94 4.33
C VAL A 8 -3.14 -0.43 4.41
N THR A 9 -4.29 0.13 4.75
CA THR A 9 -4.51 1.58 4.78
C THR A 9 -4.50 2.14 6.21
N SER A 10 -4.39 3.47 6.33
CA SER A 10 -4.55 4.20 7.59
C SER A 10 -5.98 4.70 7.78
N VAL A 11 -6.27 5.27 8.96
CA VAL A 11 -7.57 5.91 9.24
C VAL A 11 -7.81 7.10 8.31
N ARG A 12 -6.77 7.87 7.99
CA ARG A 12 -6.86 9.05 7.11
C ARG A 12 -7.40 8.67 5.73
N HIS A 13 -6.91 7.55 5.17
CA HIS A 13 -7.33 7.04 3.85
C HIS A 13 -8.79 6.55 3.79
N CYS A 14 -9.51 6.65 4.90
CA CYS A 14 -10.92 6.28 4.98
C CYS A 14 -11.84 7.49 5.24
N THR A 15 -11.26 8.62 5.62
CA THR A 15 -12.01 9.82 6.03
C THR A 15 -11.83 10.99 5.06
N SER A 16 -10.71 11.06 4.35
CA SER A 16 -10.45 12.05 3.31
C SER A 16 -10.90 11.51 1.95
N ALA A 17 -11.61 12.31 1.16
CA ALA A 17 -12.05 11.93 -0.18
C ALA A 17 -10.86 11.68 -1.11
N GLN A 18 -9.86 12.55 -1.09
CA GLN A 18 -8.66 12.44 -1.92
C GLN A 18 -7.84 11.18 -1.60
N GLU A 19 -7.61 10.93 -0.32
CA GLU A 19 -6.88 9.74 0.12
C GLU A 19 -7.65 8.44 -0.18
N THR A 20 -8.99 8.49 -0.13
CA THR A 20 -9.85 7.37 -0.53
C THR A 20 -9.72 7.08 -2.04
N LEU A 21 -9.70 8.12 -2.87
CA LEU A 21 -9.46 7.98 -4.32
C LEU A 21 -8.11 7.34 -4.61
N ARG A 22 -7.06 7.72 -3.90
CA ARG A 22 -5.73 7.12 -4.06
C ARG A 22 -5.72 5.61 -3.82
N VAL A 23 -6.41 5.14 -2.76
CA VAL A 23 -6.57 3.70 -2.50
C VAL A 23 -7.35 3.02 -3.62
N GLN A 24 -8.39 3.67 -4.12
CA GLN A 24 -9.20 3.18 -5.24
C GLN A 24 -8.35 3.02 -6.51
N ASP A 25 -7.60 4.06 -6.88
CA ASP A 25 -6.73 4.04 -8.07
C ASP A 25 -5.67 2.95 -7.97
N THR A 26 -5.06 2.79 -6.80
CA THR A 26 -4.09 1.72 -6.55
C THR A 26 -4.73 0.35 -6.74
N VAL A 27 -5.92 0.11 -6.21
CA VAL A 27 -6.66 -1.15 -6.38
C VAL A 27 -7.02 -1.38 -7.84
N GLU A 28 -7.57 -0.38 -8.52
CA GLU A 28 -7.98 -0.49 -9.92
C GLU A 28 -6.77 -0.72 -10.85
N ALA A 29 -5.67 0.01 -10.63
CA ALA A 29 -4.44 -0.14 -11.39
C ALA A 29 -3.91 -1.59 -11.29
N LEU A 30 -3.83 -2.14 -10.09
CA LEU A 30 -3.38 -3.51 -9.88
C LEU A 30 -4.32 -4.53 -10.52
N ARG A 31 -5.62 -4.33 -10.41
CA ARG A 31 -6.61 -5.24 -11.01
C ARG A 31 -6.55 -5.23 -12.53
N ARG A 32 -6.40 -4.06 -13.16
CA ARG A 32 -6.21 -3.95 -14.63
C ARG A 32 -5.00 -4.76 -15.09
N ASN A 33 -3.98 -4.86 -14.26
CA ASN A 33 -2.76 -5.64 -14.52
C ASN A 33 -2.84 -7.10 -14.03
N GLY A 34 -4.05 -7.60 -13.73
CA GLY A 34 -4.30 -9.01 -13.40
C GLY A 34 -3.95 -9.42 -11.97
N TRP A 35 -3.79 -8.45 -11.04
CA TRP A 35 -3.60 -8.73 -9.63
C TRP A 35 -4.93 -9.03 -8.92
N SER A 36 -4.92 -9.99 -8.02
CA SER A 36 -5.97 -10.16 -7.01
C SER A 36 -5.64 -9.30 -5.82
N VAL A 37 -6.52 -8.38 -5.47
CA VAL A 37 -6.26 -7.39 -4.41
C VAL A 37 -7.25 -7.56 -3.28
N ASP A 38 -6.73 -7.57 -2.06
CA ASP A 38 -7.51 -7.46 -0.83
C ASP A 38 -7.12 -6.16 -0.12
N VAL A 39 -8.05 -5.54 0.59
CA VAL A 39 -7.81 -4.30 1.34
C VAL A 39 -8.10 -4.53 2.82
N LEU A 40 -7.16 -4.16 3.68
CA LEU A 40 -7.32 -4.12 5.13
C LEU A 40 -7.37 -2.66 5.58
N THR A 41 -8.49 -2.26 6.15
CA THR A 41 -8.77 -0.87 6.55
C THR A 41 -9.30 -0.79 7.98
N PRO A 42 -8.96 0.26 8.74
CA PRO A 42 -9.44 0.41 10.12
C PRO A 42 -10.92 0.80 10.24
N VAL A 43 -11.52 1.30 9.17
CA VAL A 43 -12.93 1.74 9.14
C VAL A 43 -13.53 1.36 7.81
N ALA A 44 -14.77 0.87 7.81
CA ALA A 44 -15.55 0.77 6.59
C ALA A 44 -15.97 2.19 6.17
N SER A 45 -15.18 2.82 5.31
CA SER A 45 -15.70 4.00 4.61
C SER A 45 -16.80 3.53 3.66
N PRO A 46 -18.04 4.05 3.77
CA PRO A 46 -19.08 3.74 2.79
C PRO A 46 -18.63 4.07 1.36
N ILE A 47 -17.82 5.10 1.20
CA ILE A 47 -17.26 5.52 -0.08
C ILE A 47 -16.31 4.44 -0.60
N LEU A 48 -15.36 4.00 0.20
CA LEU A 48 -14.41 2.96 -0.22
C LEU A 48 -15.13 1.63 -0.53
N ALA A 49 -16.11 1.26 0.27
CA ALA A 49 -16.89 0.03 0.03
C ALA A 49 -17.77 0.12 -1.21
N ALA A 50 -18.32 1.32 -1.53
CA ALA A 50 -19.17 1.53 -2.69
C ALA A 50 -18.38 1.66 -4.00
N THR A 51 -17.14 2.17 -3.93
CA THR A 51 -16.30 2.42 -5.11
C THR A 51 -15.44 1.21 -5.49
N LEU A 52 -15.09 0.36 -4.54
CA LEU A 52 -14.36 -0.87 -4.84
C LEU A 52 -15.28 -1.88 -5.52
N ALA A 53 -14.82 -2.45 -6.62
CA ALA A 53 -15.57 -3.43 -7.37
C ALA A 53 -15.91 -4.66 -6.52
N HIS A 54 -16.98 -5.35 -6.85
CA HIS A 54 -17.55 -6.47 -6.07
C HIS A 54 -16.61 -7.66 -5.81
N ASP A 55 -15.52 -7.77 -6.57
CA ASP A 55 -14.51 -8.83 -6.42
C ASP A 55 -13.32 -8.44 -5.53
N VAL A 56 -13.28 -7.21 -5.02
CA VAL A 56 -12.29 -6.76 -4.04
C VAL A 56 -12.81 -7.02 -2.64
N ARG A 57 -12.06 -7.79 -1.87
CA ARG A 57 -12.44 -8.08 -0.48
C ARG A 57 -11.88 -6.99 0.43
N VAL A 58 -12.77 -6.30 1.09
CA VAL A 58 -12.44 -5.28 2.08
C VAL A 58 -12.60 -5.88 3.48
N PHE A 59 -11.51 -5.90 4.22
CA PHE A 59 -11.49 -6.33 5.62
C PHE A 59 -11.44 -5.12 6.52
N THR A 60 -12.49 -4.93 7.29
CA THR A 60 -12.57 -3.85 8.28
C THR A 60 -12.21 -4.36 9.66
N VAL A 61 -11.63 -3.49 10.46
CA VAL A 61 -11.32 -3.77 11.85
C VAL A 61 -12.04 -2.74 12.72
N PRO A 62 -13.26 -3.05 13.19
CA PRO A 62 -13.95 -2.18 14.12
C PRO A 62 -13.16 -2.14 15.43
N GLY A 63 -13.01 -0.96 16.03
CA GLY A 63 -12.35 -0.86 17.32
C GLY A 63 -12.10 0.57 17.78
N PHE A 64 -11.96 0.69 19.10
CA PHE A 64 -11.58 1.93 19.76
C PHE A 64 -10.13 2.31 19.40
N GLN A 65 -9.84 3.61 19.28
CA GLN A 65 -8.58 4.11 18.73
C GLN A 65 -7.30 3.44 19.28
N PRO A 66 -7.08 3.27 20.59
CA PRO A 66 -5.81 2.73 21.10
C PRO A 66 -5.57 1.26 20.70
N CYS A 67 -6.62 0.45 20.55
CA CYS A 67 -6.51 -0.96 20.19
C CYS A 67 -6.54 -1.21 18.67
N ARG A 68 -6.85 -0.21 17.88
CA ARG A 68 -7.08 -0.36 16.43
C ARG A 68 -5.84 -0.84 15.68
N ARG A 69 -4.66 -0.28 15.98
CA ARG A 69 -3.40 -0.71 15.35
C ARG A 69 -3.10 -2.17 15.66
N LEU A 70 -3.30 -2.59 16.92
CA LEU A 70 -3.12 -3.98 17.32
C LEU A 70 -4.12 -4.89 16.61
N ALA A 71 -5.38 -4.49 16.55
CA ALA A 71 -6.43 -5.26 15.87
C ALA A 71 -6.16 -5.39 14.36
N MET A 72 -5.71 -4.32 13.70
CA MET A 72 -5.27 -4.38 12.30
C MET A 72 -4.06 -5.29 12.11
N PHE A 73 -3.08 -5.21 12.99
CA PHE A 73 -1.92 -6.10 12.98
C PHE A 73 -2.34 -7.57 13.10
N LEU A 74 -3.13 -7.92 14.11
CA LEU A 74 -3.60 -9.30 14.33
C LEU A 74 -4.44 -9.81 13.14
N ARG A 75 -5.32 -8.96 12.61
CA ARG A 75 -6.11 -9.31 11.41
C ARG A 75 -5.22 -9.48 10.18
N GLY A 76 -4.23 -8.60 10.01
CA GLY A 76 -3.25 -8.69 8.93
C GLY A 76 -2.41 -9.95 9.01
N VAL A 77 -1.93 -10.34 10.20
CA VAL A 77 -1.22 -11.61 10.42
C VAL A 77 -2.11 -12.80 10.04
N ALA A 78 -3.37 -12.80 10.49
CA ALA A 78 -4.30 -13.88 10.16
C ALA A 78 -4.58 -13.98 8.66
N LEU A 79 -4.69 -12.86 7.94
CA LEU A 79 -4.86 -12.83 6.49
C LEU A 79 -3.60 -13.31 5.78
N ALA A 80 -2.44 -12.78 6.13
CA ALA A 80 -1.15 -13.13 5.55
C ALA A 80 -0.80 -14.61 5.76
N SER A 81 -1.16 -15.18 6.92
CA SER A 81 -0.92 -16.59 7.21
C SER A 81 -1.83 -17.55 6.43
N ARG A 82 -3.05 -17.12 6.11
CA ARG A 82 -4.07 -17.97 5.47
C ARG A 82 -4.11 -17.84 3.95
N ARG A 83 -3.47 -16.84 3.38
CA ARG A 83 -3.55 -16.50 1.96
C ARG A 83 -2.15 -16.37 1.36
N ASP A 84 -2.07 -16.62 0.07
CA ASP A 84 -0.81 -16.58 -0.66
C ASP A 84 -0.64 -15.20 -1.32
N TYR A 85 -0.48 -14.16 -0.46
CA TYR A 85 -0.05 -12.86 -0.94
C TYR A 85 1.43 -12.91 -1.33
N LEU A 86 1.78 -12.23 -2.41
CA LEU A 86 3.15 -12.02 -2.83
C LEU A 86 3.68 -10.69 -2.30
N ILE A 87 2.80 -9.70 -2.24
CA ILE A 87 3.15 -8.34 -1.85
C ILE A 87 2.20 -7.86 -0.76
N LEU A 88 2.78 -7.24 0.26
CA LEU A 88 2.08 -6.46 1.25
C LEU A 88 2.37 -4.98 0.97
N HIS A 89 1.34 -4.20 0.68
CA HIS A 89 1.46 -2.77 0.39
C HIS A 89 0.83 -1.96 1.52
N GLY A 90 1.64 -1.22 2.24
CA GLY A 90 1.19 -0.36 3.34
C GLY A 90 1.22 1.10 2.94
N ILE A 91 0.11 1.81 3.18
CA ILE A 91 -0.03 3.24 2.91
C ILE A 91 0.06 3.99 4.24
N ASP A 92 1.01 4.92 4.35
CA ASP A 92 1.33 5.72 5.54
C ASP A 92 1.49 4.86 6.82
N GLU A 93 0.61 5.04 7.81
CA GLU A 93 0.63 4.23 9.04
C GLU A 93 0.47 2.73 8.77
N GLY A 94 -0.20 2.36 7.66
CA GLY A 94 -0.34 1.00 7.19
C GLY A 94 1.00 0.34 6.88
N ALA A 95 1.99 1.10 6.43
CA ALA A 95 3.34 0.59 6.17
C ALA A 95 4.02 0.06 7.46
N GLY A 96 3.78 0.71 8.60
CA GLY A 96 4.24 0.23 9.90
C GLY A 96 3.60 -1.10 10.31
N ILE A 97 2.32 -1.27 10.00
CA ILE A 97 1.58 -2.52 10.26
C ILE A 97 2.09 -3.63 9.36
N VAL A 98 2.27 -3.36 8.06
CA VAL A 98 2.83 -4.31 7.09
C VAL A 98 4.19 -4.81 7.53
N ARG A 99 5.08 -3.90 7.94
CA ARG A 99 6.38 -4.29 8.48
C ARG A 99 6.29 -5.18 9.71
N ALA A 100 5.34 -4.91 10.61
CA ALA A 100 5.13 -5.76 11.78
C ALA A 100 4.61 -7.15 11.40
N ILE A 101 3.72 -7.24 10.41
CA ILE A 101 3.22 -8.51 9.86
C ILE A 101 4.38 -9.30 9.25
N ASP A 102 5.20 -8.69 8.42
CA ASP A 102 6.36 -9.32 7.77
C ASP A 102 7.33 -9.94 8.79
N ARG A 103 7.55 -9.28 9.93
CA ARG A 103 8.45 -9.78 10.98
C ARG A 103 7.97 -11.01 11.74
N VAL A 104 6.65 -11.19 11.86
CA VAL A 104 6.07 -12.27 12.68
C VAL A 104 5.52 -13.41 11.86
N THR A 105 5.36 -13.22 10.55
CA THR A 105 4.94 -14.30 9.66
C THR A 105 6.16 -15.03 9.13
N PHE A 106 6.07 -16.36 9.09
CA PHE A 106 7.12 -17.19 8.51
C PHE A 106 7.06 -17.24 6.97
N LYS A 107 6.04 -16.66 6.37
CA LYS A 107 5.91 -16.49 4.93
C LYS A 107 6.79 -15.35 4.47
N ARG A 108 7.39 -15.48 3.29
CA ARG A 108 8.17 -14.42 2.67
C ARG A 108 7.24 -13.59 1.80
N PHE A 109 7.23 -12.31 2.07
CA PHE A 109 6.53 -11.30 1.26
C PHE A 109 7.55 -10.26 0.81
N ALA A 110 7.31 -9.66 -0.33
CA ALA A 110 7.85 -8.34 -0.57
C ALA A 110 6.91 -7.31 0.06
N TYR A 111 7.45 -6.27 0.72
CA TYR A 111 6.57 -5.21 1.16
C TYR A 111 6.93 -3.86 0.56
N ILE A 112 5.89 -3.12 0.20
CA ILE A 112 5.95 -1.78 -0.37
C ILE A 112 5.43 -0.80 0.69
N ALA A 113 6.16 0.30 0.89
CA ALA A 113 5.72 1.41 1.72
C ALA A 113 5.34 2.59 0.81
N GLU A 114 4.08 2.97 0.78
CA GLU A 114 3.63 4.21 0.16
C GLU A 114 3.48 5.28 1.24
N VAL A 115 4.10 6.43 1.05
CA VAL A 115 4.25 7.46 2.08
C VAL A 115 3.85 8.82 1.53
N HIS A 116 2.71 9.33 1.99
CA HIS A 116 2.22 10.69 1.71
C HIS A 116 2.60 11.65 2.84
N HIS A 117 2.72 11.11 4.06
CA HIS A 117 3.03 11.85 5.27
C HIS A 117 4.29 11.28 5.93
N PRO A 118 5.49 11.79 5.56
CA PRO A 118 6.78 11.26 6.05
C PRO A 118 6.90 11.22 7.57
N GLU A 119 6.20 12.13 8.27
CA GLU A 119 6.14 12.17 9.73
C GLU A 119 5.39 10.97 10.34
N SER A 120 4.50 10.33 9.58
CA SER A 120 3.74 9.15 10.02
C SER A 120 4.47 7.84 9.79
N ALA A 121 5.45 7.83 8.90
CA ALA A 121 6.21 6.65 8.52
C ALA A 121 7.47 6.52 9.38
N GLY A 122 7.52 5.49 10.21
CA GLY A 122 8.69 5.22 11.04
C GLY A 122 9.94 4.95 10.19
N ARG A 123 11.10 5.55 10.57
CA ARG A 123 12.40 5.40 9.88
C ARG A 123 12.73 3.94 9.49
N GLN A 124 12.52 3.01 10.41
CA GLN A 124 12.82 1.60 10.18
C GLN A 124 11.83 0.92 9.22
N THR A 125 10.61 1.45 9.09
CA THR A 125 9.61 0.97 8.13
C THR A 125 10.08 1.21 6.72
N ILE A 126 10.58 2.41 6.46
CA ILE A 126 11.10 2.84 5.16
C ILE A 126 12.40 2.11 4.81
N ALA A 127 13.32 2.00 5.77
CA ALA A 127 14.63 1.38 5.54
C ALA A 127 14.55 -0.10 5.13
N ASN A 128 13.51 -0.82 5.54
CA ASN A 128 13.35 -2.25 5.24
C ASN A 128 12.36 -2.52 4.09
N ALA A 129 11.72 -1.50 3.53
CA ALA A 129 10.81 -1.68 2.42
C ALA A 129 11.55 -2.16 1.15
N SER A 130 10.92 -3.05 0.40
CA SER A 130 11.43 -3.50 -0.91
C SER A 130 11.32 -2.39 -1.95
N ALA A 131 10.28 -1.55 -1.84
CA ALA A 131 10.13 -0.30 -2.56
C ALA A 131 9.43 0.74 -1.68
N VAL A 132 9.73 2.00 -1.91
CA VAL A 132 9.09 3.16 -1.29
C VAL A 132 8.44 3.99 -2.39
N ILE A 133 7.14 4.25 -2.27
CA ILE A 133 6.40 5.10 -3.18
C ILE A 133 6.11 6.42 -2.48
N VAL A 134 6.35 7.53 -3.16
CA VAL A 134 6.01 8.88 -2.71
C VAL A 134 5.24 9.61 -3.80
N PRO A 135 4.30 10.53 -3.47
CA PRO A 135 3.52 11.24 -4.47
C PRO A 135 4.33 12.26 -5.25
N ASP A 136 5.35 12.85 -4.63
CA ASP A 136 6.15 13.92 -5.21
C ASP A 136 7.55 14.01 -4.57
N GLU A 137 8.42 14.80 -5.19
CA GLU A 137 9.79 15.03 -4.70
C GLU A 137 9.83 15.87 -3.41
N ASP A 138 8.84 16.74 -3.20
CA ASP A 138 8.74 17.54 -1.97
C ASP A 138 8.45 16.63 -0.78
N THR A 139 7.62 15.63 -0.95
CA THR A 139 7.40 14.59 0.05
C THR A 139 8.69 13.83 0.33
N LEU A 140 9.44 13.47 -0.71
CA LEU A 140 10.73 12.81 -0.55
C LEU A 140 11.73 13.69 0.23
N ALA A 141 11.79 14.98 -0.06
CA ALA A 141 12.69 15.93 0.62
C ALA A 141 12.37 16.11 2.11
N ARG A 142 11.13 15.84 2.53
CA ARG A 142 10.71 15.98 3.93
C ARG A 142 11.10 14.80 4.82
N PHE A 143 11.65 13.70 4.27
CA PHE A 143 12.15 12.63 5.11
C PHE A 143 13.35 13.06 5.95
N ALA A 144 13.25 12.90 7.27
CA ALA A 144 14.35 13.17 8.18
C ALA A 144 15.62 12.34 7.88
N VAL A 145 15.41 11.14 7.32
CA VAL A 145 16.46 10.27 6.77
C VAL A 145 15.96 9.74 5.44
N PRO A 146 16.55 10.15 4.34
CA PRO A 146 16.10 9.72 3.03
C PRO A 146 16.24 8.20 2.88
N PRO A 147 15.24 7.55 2.26
CA PRO A 147 15.35 6.15 1.90
C PRO A 147 16.47 5.95 0.85
N PRO A 148 17.00 4.73 0.69
CA PRO A 148 17.92 4.43 -0.41
C PRO A 148 17.27 4.76 -1.76
N LEU A 149 17.82 5.70 -2.52
CA LEU A 149 17.23 6.20 -3.78
C LEU A 149 16.93 5.08 -4.78
N ALA A 150 17.72 4.01 -4.79
CA ALA A 150 17.49 2.85 -5.66
C ALA A 150 16.15 2.12 -5.41
N ARG A 151 15.46 2.43 -4.31
CA ARG A 151 14.17 1.82 -3.93
C ARG A 151 13.02 2.81 -3.96
N VAL A 152 13.28 4.06 -4.31
CA VAL A 152 12.27 5.12 -4.31
C VAL A 152 11.66 5.24 -5.70
N SER A 153 10.34 5.35 -5.74
CA SER A 153 9.57 5.69 -6.94
C SER A 153 8.68 6.88 -6.62
N VAL A 154 8.80 7.93 -7.40
CA VAL A 154 7.86 9.05 -7.36
C VAL A 154 6.67 8.67 -8.24
N LEU A 155 5.49 8.57 -7.64
CA LEU A 155 4.27 8.16 -8.32
C LEU A 155 3.18 9.18 -8.02
N PRO A 156 3.00 10.20 -8.87
CA PRO A 156 2.04 11.27 -8.67
C PRO A 156 0.61 10.76 -8.51
N ASP A 157 -0.20 11.53 -7.81
CA ASP A 157 -1.64 11.31 -7.72
C ASP A 157 -2.28 11.63 -9.08
N PRO A 158 -3.00 10.70 -9.72
CA PRO A 158 -3.67 10.95 -11.00
C PRO A 158 -4.79 11.99 -10.91
N HIS A 159 -5.22 12.36 -9.71
CA HIS A 159 -6.23 13.40 -9.45
C HIS A 159 -5.63 14.72 -8.92
N ALA A 160 -4.31 14.86 -8.88
CA ALA A 160 -3.69 16.12 -8.47
C ALA A 160 -3.99 17.22 -9.52
N GLU A 161 -4.71 18.25 -9.10
CA GLU A 161 -5.18 19.36 -9.97
C GLU A 161 -4.06 20.25 -10.53
N LEU A 162 -2.79 19.97 -10.22
CA LEU A 162 -1.68 20.91 -10.38
C LEU A 162 -0.65 20.49 -11.42
N ALA A 163 -0.99 20.15 -12.64
CA ALA A 163 0.05 20.18 -13.65
C ALA A 163 -0.51 20.25 -15.06
N ASP A 164 0.09 21.08 -15.89
CA ASP A 164 0.01 21.07 -17.36
C ASP A 164 0.41 19.69 -17.98
N ASN A 165 0.82 18.73 -17.14
CA ASN A 165 1.09 17.33 -17.45
C ASN A 165 0.31 16.44 -16.47
N ALA A 166 -1.00 16.36 -16.62
CA ALA A 166 -1.82 15.44 -15.83
C ALA A 166 -1.35 14.00 -16.05
N PHE A 167 -0.79 13.41 -15.00
CA PHE A 167 -0.40 11.99 -14.98
C PHE A 167 -1.68 11.16 -15.12
N THR A 168 -1.82 10.46 -16.22
CA THR A 168 -3.07 9.75 -16.52
C THR A 168 -3.22 8.50 -15.67
N ALA A 169 -4.46 8.07 -15.47
CA ALA A 169 -4.75 6.80 -14.78
C ALA A 169 -4.09 5.59 -15.47
N ALA A 170 -3.84 5.66 -16.78
CA ALA A 170 -3.12 4.61 -17.50
C ALA A 170 -1.62 4.62 -17.19
N GLU A 171 -1.00 5.80 -17.16
CA GLU A 171 0.41 5.96 -16.77
C GLU A 171 0.63 5.55 -15.32
N PHE A 172 -0.27 5.94 -14.42
CA PHE A 172 -0.28 5.49 -13.03
C PHE A 172 -0.33 3.96 -12.94
N SER A 173 -1.25 3.34 -13.66
CA SER A 173 -1.42 1.88 -13.67
C SER A 173 -0.18 1.16 -14.17
N ASN A 174 0.44 1.64 -15.24
CA ASN A 174 1.66 1.06 -15.81
C ASN A 174 2.87 1.24 -14.87
N ALA A 175 3.02 2.42 -14.29
CA ALA A 175 4.11 2.70 -13.36
C ALA A 175 4.01 1.85 -12.09
N LEU A 176 2.80 1.72 -11.53
CA LEU A 176 2.57 0.89 -10.35
C LEU A 176 2.84 -0.60 -10.63
N ASP A 177 2.39 -1.14 -11.77
CA ASP A 177 2.69 -2.53 -12.16
C ASP A 177 4.19 -2.73 -12.38
N GLY A 178 4.87 -1.74 -12.94
CA GLY A 178 6.33 -1.73 -13.06
C GLY A 178 7.04 -1.88 -11.72
N ILE A 179 6.60 -1.14 -10.70
CA ILE A 179 7.13 -1.22 -9.34
C ILE A 179 6.89 -2.62 -8.75
N TYR A 180 5.68 -3.15 -8.85
CA TYR A 180 5.33 -4.47 -8.34
C TYR A 180 6.12 -5.59 -9.03
N THR A 181 6.26 -5.50 -10.35
CA THR A 181 7.05 -6.46 -11.13
C THR A 181 8.54 -6.39 -10.78
N TYR A 182 9.08 -5.17 -10.59
CA TYR A 182 10.45 -4.97 -10.13
C TYR A 182 10.69 -5.61 -8.76
N VAL A 183 9.79 -5.36 -7.81
CA VAL A 183 9.88 -5.91 -6.46
C VAL A 183 9.88 -7.44 -6.47
N LEU A 184 9.03 -8.10 -7.27
CA LEU A 184 9.05 -9.55 -7.40
C LEU A 184 10.32 -10.08 -8.08
N ARG A 185 10.91 -9.30 -8.99
CA ARG A 185 12.17 -9.68 -9.65
C ARG A 185 13.35 -9.71 -8.69
N ILE A 186 13.41 -8.77 -7.75
CA ILE A 186 14.49 -8.71 -6.74
C ILE A 186 14.28 -9.69 -5.58
N HIS A 187 13.08 -10.29 -5.49
CA HIS A 187 12.70 -11.28 -4.48
C HIS A 187 12.22 -12.60 -5.12
N PRO A 188 13.06 -13.29 -5.92
CA PRO A 188 12.64 -14.50 -6.63
C PRO A 188 12.21 -15.65 -5.71
N GLU A 189 12.62 -15.61 -4.45
CA GLU A 189 12.24 -16.59 -3.42
C GLU A 189 10.75 -16.52 -3.03
N ILE A 190 10.07 -15.42 -3.33
CA ILE A 190 8.63 -15.24 -3.05
C ILE A 190 7.77 -15.98 -4.08
N CYS A 191 8.31 -16.16 -5.28
CA CYS A 191 7.59 -16.77 -6.40
C CYS A 191 7.73 -18.30 -6.47
N LYS A 192 8.46 -18.90 -5.54
CA LYS A 192 8.64 -20.37 -5.42
C LYS A 192 7.60 -20.99 -4.53
#